data_908cbb017cab022d936ebfe6267a0510
#
_entry.id   908cbb017cab022d936ebfe6267a0510
#
_cell.length_a   1.000
_cell.length_b   1.000
_cell.length_c   1.000
_cell.angle_alpha   90.00
_cell.angle_beta   90.00
_cell.angle_gamma   90.00
#
_symmetry.space_group_name_H-M   'P 1'
#
loop_
_entity.id
_entity.type
_entity.pdbx_description
1 polymer ?
#
loop_
_entity_poly.entity_id
_entity_poly.type
_entity_poly.pdbx_seq_one_letter_code
_entity_poly.pdbx_strand_id
1 'polypeptide(L)'
;MNELQRIGNIVSFASIAKDYFGKSKFWIHQRINGYLVNGKPACFTNEQIVRMAEALEDIAKQMQETAAHLKVIAAQERSTVKKLKTGKE
;
A
#
# COMPACT_ATOMS: atom_id res chain seq x y z
N MET A 1 -10.58 -10.92 5.84
CA MET A 1 -10.47 -11.05 4.38
C MET A 1 -9.07 -11.49 3.99
N ASN A 2 -8.97 -12.72 3.52
CA ASN A 2 -7.63 -13.29 3.24
C ASN A 2 -6.86 -12.55 2.18
N GLU A 3 -7.57 -12.02 1.20
CA GLU A 3 -6.91 -11.27 0.13
C GLU A 3 -6.16 -10.07 0.69
N LEU A 4 -6.76 -9.38 1.65
CA LEU A 4 -6.13 -8.21 2.23
C LEU A 4 -5.05 -8.57 3.21
N GLN A 5 -5.22 -9.68 3.93
CA GLN A 5 -4.20 -10.12 4.87
C GLN A 5 -2.88 -10.43 4.17
N ARG A 6 -2.97 -10.88 2.92
CA ARG A 6 -1.76 -11.21 2.16
C ARG A 6 -0.86 -10.03 1.93
N ILE A 7 -1.41 -8.84 1.82
CA ILE A 7 -0.62 -7.65 1.54
C ILE A 7 -0.38 -6.78 2.76
N GLY A 8 -0.67 -7.33 3.94
CA GLY A 8 -0.54 -6.56 5.19
C GLY A 8 0.87 -6.11 5.48
N ASN A 9 1.88 -6.80 4.92
CA ASN A 9 3.27 -6.41 5.11
C ASN A 9 3.77 -5.50 4.00
N ILE A 10 2.93 -5.21 3.01
CA ILE A 10 3.33 -4.41 1.86
C ILE A 10 2.74 -3.01 1.95
N VAL A 11 1.51 -2.91 2.42
CA VAL A 11 0.82 -1.62 2.49
C VAL A 11 0.46 -1.30 3.93
N SER A 12 0.25 -0.02 4.20
CA SER A 12 -0.17 0.43 5.53
C SER A 12 -1.68 0.57 5.54
N PHE A 13 -2.36 -0.36 6.20
CA PHE A 13 -3.82 -0.27 6.31
C PHE A 13 -4.24 0.90 7.18
N ALA A 14 -3.39 1.32 8.14
CA ALA A 14 -3.68 2.52 8.91
C ALA A 14 -3.78 3.74 8.01
N SER A 15 -2.86 3.89 7.07
CA SER A 15 -2.89 4.98 6.12
C SER A 15 -4.06 4.87 5.17
N ILE A 16 -4.36 3.66 4.71
CA ILE A 16 -5.50 3.43 3.81
C ILE A 16 -6.79 3.80 4.52
N ALA A 17 -6.96 3.39 5.78
CA ALA A 17 -8.15 3.71 6.53
C ALA A 17 -8.33 5.22 6.63
N LYS A 18 -7.26 5.92 6.96
CA LYS A 18 -7.31 7.35 7.12
C LYS A 18 -7.53 8.08 5.79
N ASP A 19 -6.73 7.74 4.78
CA ASP A 19 -6.70 8.52 3.54
C ASP A 19 -7.83 8.20 2.58
N TYR A 20 -8.32 6.97 2.59
CA TYR A 20 -9.33 6.55 1.63
C TYR A 20 -10.70 6.32 2.24
N PHE A 21 -10.78 6.12 3.54
CA PHE A 21 -12.04 5.85 4.21
C PHE A 21 -12.39 6.86 5.30
N GLY A 22 -11.43 7.66 5.74
CA GLY A 22 -11.66 8.59 6.84
C GLY A 22 -11.94 7.86 8.14
N LYS A 23 -11.32 6.70 8.35
CA LYS A 23 -11.56 5.85 9.50
C LYS A 23 -10.26 5.55 10.22
N SER A 24 -10.38 4.96 11.43
CA SER A 24 -9.21 4.60 12.21
C SER A 24 -8.66 3.25 11.75
N LYS A 25 -7.44 2.95 12.18
CA LYS A 25 -6.85 1.66 11.86
C LYS A 25 -7.60 0.52 12.54
N PHE A 26 -8.26 0.78 13.68
CA PHE A 26 -9.06 -0.25 14.32
C PHE A 26 -10.24 -0.65 13.46
N TRP A 27 -10.88 0.33 12.83
CA TRP A 27 -12.02 0.08 11.97
C TRP A 27 -11.64 -0.87 10.84
N ILE A 28 -10.52 -0.59 10.17
CA ILE A 28 -10.13 -1.39 9.02
C ILE A 28 -9.63 -2.78 9.44
N HIS A 29 -8.89 -2.86 10.55
CA HIS A 29 -8.40 -4.15 11.03
C HIS A 29 -9.53 -5.06 11.49
N GLN A 30 -10.56 -4.50 12.11
CA GLN A 30 -11.73 -5.30 12.49
C GLN A 30 -12.34 -5.98 11.28
N ARG A 31 -12.42 -5.27 10.17
CA ARG A 31 -13.04 -5.79 8.97
C ARG A 31 -12.15 -6.74 8.21
N ILE A 32 -10.86 -6.48 8.20
CA ILE A 32 -9.92 -7.38 7.54
C ILE A 32 -9.90 -8.73 8.25
N ASN A 33 -9.94 -8.70 9.59
CA ASN A 33 -9.83 -9.91 10.39
C ASN A 33 -11.17 -10.52 10.77
N GLY A 34 -12.28 -9.86 10.45
CA GLY A 34 -13.59 -10.39 10.76
C GLY A 34 -13.90 -10.44 12.23
N TYR A 35 -13.38 -9.51 13.01
CA TYR A 35 -13.64 -9.47 14.45
C TYR A 35 -15.12 -9.25 14.70
N LEU A 36 -15.59 -9.78 15.82
CA LEU A 36 -16.99 -9.61 16.18
C LEU A 36 -17.25 -8.20 16.68
N VAL A 37 -18.29 -7.60 16.11
CA VAL A 37 -18.76 -6.28 16.55
C VAL A 37 -20.25 -6.44 16.75
N ASN A 38 -20.70 -6.26 17.98
CA ASN A 38 -22.11 -6.46 18.34
C ASN A 38 -22.58 -7.87 17.97
N GLY A 39 -21.72 -8.85 18.18
CA GLY A 39 -22.05 -10.25 17.96
C GLY A 39 -21.99 -10.72 16.52
N LYS A 40 -21.57 -9.86 15.59
CA LYS A 40 -21.47 -10.23 14.18
C LYS A 40 -20.09 -9.94 13.67
N PRO A 41 -19.59 -10.76 12.72
CA PRO A 41 -18.29 -10.46 12.13
C PRO A 41 -18.32 -9.13 11.38
N ALA A 42 -17.36 -8.29 11.66
CA ALA A 42 -17.21 -7.04 10.91
C ALA A 42 -16.76 -7.37 9.49
N CYS A 43 -17.37 -6.73 8.52
CA CYS A 43 -17.00 -6.94 7.14
C CYS A 43 -17.17 -5.65 6.35
N PHE A 44 -16.58 -5.62 5.16
CA PHE A 44 -16.72 -4.48 4.28
C PHE A 44 -18.01 -4.60 3.47
N THR A 45 -18.65 -3.47 3.21
CA THR A 45 -19.74 -3.43 2.24
C THR A 45 -19.14 -3.56 0.85
N ASN A 46 -20.00 -3.84 -0.13
CA ASN A 46 -19.54 -3.92 -1.51
C ASN A 46 -18.90 -2.62 -1.98
N GLU A 47 -19.47 -1.50 -1.59
CA GLU A 47 -18.90 -0.20 -1.94
C GLU A 47 -17.52 -0.03 -1.33
N GLN A 48 -17.36 -0.49 -0.12
CA GLN A 48 -16.07 -0.39 0.55
C GLN A 48 -15.04 -1.31 -0.09
N ILE A 49 -15.47 -2.47 -0.55
CA ILE A 49 -14.57 -3.37 -1.26
C ILE A 49 -14.07 -2.73 -2.55
N VAL A 50 -14.97 -2.10 -3.30
CA VAL A 50 -14.57 -1.39 -4.50
C VAL A 50 -13.62 -0.26 -4.18
N ARG A 51 -13.91 0.49 -3.12
CA ARG A 51 -13.03 1.59 -2.71
C ARG A 51 -11.66 1.08 -2.30
N MET A 52 -11.62 -0.07 -1.63
CA MET A 52 -10.35 -0.69 -1.28
C MET A 52 -9.55 -1.05 -2.53
N ALA A 53 -10.22 -1.62 -3.52
CA ALA A 53 -9.54 -1.96 -4.77
C ALA A 53 -8.97 -0.72 -5.44
N GLU A 54 -9.74 0.35 -5.45
CA GLU A 54 -9.29 1.60 -6.06
C GLU A 54 -8.11 2.19 -5.29
N ALA A 55 -8.15 2.08 -3.96
CA ALA A 55 -7.04 2.56 -3.15
C ALA A 55 -5.76 1.78 -3.46
N LEU A 56 -5.88 0.47 -3.59
CA LEU A 56 -4.72 -0.36 -3.90
C LEU A 56 -4.19 -0.07 -5.29
N GLU A 57 -5.08 0.18 -6.24
CA GLU A 57 -4.65 0.54 -7.59
C GLU A 57 -3.92 1.88 -7.60
N ASP A 58 -4.40 2.82 -6.81
CA ASP A 58 -3.77 4.12 -6.71
C ASP A 58 -2.37 3.99 -6.08
N ILE A 59 -2.26 3.19 -5.03
CA ILE A 59 -0.99 2.95 -4.38
C ILE A 59 -0.02 2.26 -5.34
N ALA A 60 -0.52 1.28 -6.07
CA ALA A 60 0.30 0.55 -7.04
C ALA A 60 0.85 1.49 -8.11
N LYS A 61 0.00 2.41 -8.56
CA LYS A 61 0.43 3.38 -9.57
C LYS A 61 1.53 4.28 -9.01
N GLN A 62 1.37 4.74 -7.79
CA GLN A 62 2.39 5.57 -7.16
C GLN A 62 3.71 4.81 -7.01
N MET A 63 3.62 3.54 -6.66
CA MET A 63 4.82 2.72 -6.55
C MET A 63 5.49 2.55 -7.89
N GLN A 64 4.72 2.33 -8.94
CA GLN A 64 5.27 2.18 -10.27
C GLN A 64 5.95 3.46 -10.74
N GLU A 65 5.34 4.59 -10.46
CA GLU A 65 5.93 5.88 -10.83
C GLU A 65 7.22 6.13 -10.07
N THR A 66 7.22 5.80 -8.79
CA THR A 66 8.40 5.97 -7.97
C THR A 66 9.52 5.05 -8.47
N ALA A 67 9.19 3.82 -8.80
CA ALA A 67 10.17 2.88 -9.31
C ALA A 67 10.77 3.39 -10.60
N ALA A 68 9.94 3.95 -11.49
CA ALA A 68 10.45 4.51 -12.74
C ALA A 68 11.39 5.67 -12.49
N HIS A 69 11.03 6.54 -11.55
CA HIS A 69 11.90 7.66 -11.19
C HIS A 69 13.24 7.19 -10.62
N LEU A 70 13.19 6.16 -9.79
CA LEU A 70 14.41 5.62 -9.21
C LEU A 70 15.34 5.07 -10.28
N LYS A 71 14.76 4.43 -11.28
CA LYS A 71 15.58 3.92 -12.37
C LYS A 71 16.23 5.04 -13.15
N VAL A 72 15.53 6.14 -13.34
CA VAL A 72 16.09 7.31 -14.01
C VAL A 72 17.22 7.90 -13.18
N ILE A 73 17.00 8.04 -11.88
CA ILE A 73 18.02 8.58 -10.99
C ILE A 73 19.26 7.70 -10.99
N ALA A 74 19.06 6.39 -10.92
CA ALA A 74 20.17 5.45 -10.92
C ALA A 74 20.96 5.53 -12.21
N ALA A 75 20.26 5.69 -13.34
CA ALA A 75 20.94 5.81 -14.62
C ALA A 75 21.76 7.08 -14.69
N GLN A 76 21.23 8.17 -14.18
CA GLN A 76 21.95 9.43 -14.17
C GLN A 76 23.16 9.37 -13.27
N GLU A 77 23.00 8.80 -12.10
CA GLU A 77 24.11 8.67 -11.17
C GLU A 77 25.18 7.74 -11.68
N ARG A 78 24.74 6.68 -12.34
CA ARG A 78 25.67 5.75 -12.91
C ARG A 78 26.55 6.43 -13.95
N SER A 79 25.97 7.29 -14.73
CA SER A 79 26.67 8.07 -15.72
C SER A 79 27.69 8.98 -15.07
N THR A 80 27.33 9.60 -13.97
CA THR A 80 28.17 10.52 -13.26
C THR A 80 29.24 9.81 -12.45
N VAL A 81 28.82 8.81 -11.73
CA VAL A 81 29.69 8.10 -10.82
C VAL A 81 30.61 7.10 -11.48
N LYS A 82 30.33 6.77 -12.68
CA LYS A 82 31.12 5.90 -13.42
C LYS A 82 32.60 6.16 -13.27
N LYS A 83 32.95 7.38 -13.20
CA LYS A 83 34.27 7.78 -13.01
C LYS A 83 34.77 7.58 -11.63
N LEU A 84 33.89 7.76 -10.75
CA LEU A 84 34.23 7.63 -9.38
C LEU A 84 34.33 6.24 -8.95
N LYS A 85 33.74 5.47 -9.35
CA LYS A 85 33.45 4.25 -8.98
C LYS A 85 33.60 3.56 -8.01
N THR A 86 33.38 3.17 -7.85
CA THR A 86 33.53 2.66 -6.98
C THR A 86 32.67 1.75 -6.65
N GLY A 87 32.33 1.37 -6.73
CA GLY A 87 31.74 0.56 -6.52
C GLY A 87 30.98 -0.02 -5.59
N LYS A 88 31.01 -0.14 -5.13
CA LYS A 88 30.55 -0.55 -4.32
C LYS A 88 29.49 -0.47 -4.05
N GLU A 89 28.90 -0.72 -3.91
CA GLU A 89 28.04 -0.68 -3.55
C GLU A 89 27.67 -0.93 -3.44
#